data_9bdd2be03f6bebb6dd657c304de78674
#
_entry.id   9bdd2be03f6bebb6dd657c304de78674
#
_cell.length_a   1.000
_cell.length_b   1.000
_cell.length_c   1.000
_cell.angle_alpha   90.00
_cell.angle_beta   90.00
_cell.angle_gamma   90.00
#
_symmetry.space_group_name_H-M   'P 1'
#
loop_
_entity.id
_entity.type
_entity.pdbx_description
1 polymer ?
#
loop_
_entity_poly.entity_id
_entity_poly.type
_entity_poly.pdbx_seq_one_letter_code
_entity_poly.pdbx_strand_id
1 'polypeptide(L)'
;MATVIRNRRSCVHGALWLLSDDDLERLDRFEGVAAGAYERRVVFVTGVDGRRRRVHTYVRDDDWPLPPSREYLSLIHWSYWVLGFDEKPLFEAARESAVTAATRTQIFVYGSLRSGGINHSLLGSSTLVRRARTESRFELVSLGPFPALVRGGETAVVGEVYEVDRRTLAELDALEGCPDFYRRERVRLDDGEAVLAYLLAHEQVENMPRIPDGDWIGWHRWRDQTQQTELWP
;
A
#
# COMPACT_ATOMS: atom_id res chain seq x y z
N MET A 1 6.60 12.51 -6.27
CA MET A 1 7.98 11.95 -6.22
C MET A 1 8.14 10.96 -7.35
N ALA A 2 9.34 10.82 -7.94
CA ALA A 2 9.61 9.83 -8.98
C ALA A 2 10.57 8.76 -8.44
N THR A 3 10.50 7.58 -9.01
CA THR A 3 11.45 6.49 -8.77
C THR A 3 11.77 5.78 -10.08
N VAL A 4 12.91 5.10 -10.13
CA VAL A 4 13.31 4.27 -11.26
C VAL A 4 13.02 2.83 -10.90
N ILE A 5 12.16 2.18 -11.68
CA ILE A 5 11.82 0.76 -11.52
C ILE A 5 12.56 -0.10 -12.55
N ARG A 6 12.85 -1.35 -12.20
CA ARG A 6 13.52 -2.28 -13.10
C ARG A 6 12.58 -2.73 -14.22
N ASN A 7 12.87 -2.33 -15.45
CA ASN A 7 12.15 -2.77 -16.64
C ASN A 7 13.16 -3.23 -17.72
N ARG A 8 13.00 -4.46 -18.26
CA ARG A 8 13.89 -5.00 -19.29
C ARG A 8 13.66 -4.41 -20.68
N ARG A 9 12.54 -3.72 -20.89
CA ARG A 9 12.11 -3.21 -22.20
C ARG A 9 12.17 -1.69 -22.29
N SER A 10 12.61 -1.01 -21.24
CA SER A 10 12.64 0.44 -21.17
C SER A 10 13.94 0.95 -20.57
N CYS A 11 14.28 2.20 -20.85
CA CYS A 11 15.41 2.92 -20.26
C CYS A 11 14.95 4.30 -19.79
N VAL A 12 15.71 4.88 -18.87
CA VAL A 12 15.51 6.24 -18.38
C VAL A 12 16.72 7.06 -18.85
N HIS A 13 16.47 8.18 -19.49
CA HIS A 13 17.49 9.16 -19.81
C HIS A 13 17.76 10.05 -18.60
N GLY A 14 19.02 10.45 -18.41
CA GLY A 14 19.41 11.29 -17.30
C GLY A 14 20.78 11.93 -17.52
N ALA A 15 21.11 12.91 -16.68
CA ALA A 15 22.40 13.56 -16.64
C ALA A 15 23.26 12.96 -15.53
N LEU A 16 24.57 12.83 -15.81
CA LEU A 16 25.56 12.40 -14.81
C LEU A 16 26.23 13.63 -14.20
N TRP A 17 26.29 13.66 -12.91
CA TRP A 17 26.94 14.68 -12.12
C TRP A 17 28.16 14.11 -11.41
N LEU A 18 29.25 14.86 -11.40
CA LEU A 18 30.37 14.56 -10.54
C LEU A 18 30.18 15.30 -9.22
N LEU A 19 30.09 14.53 -8.14
CA LEU A 19 29.80 15.04 -6.81
C LEU A 19 30.98 14.79 -5.88
N SER A 20 31.20 15.69 -4.91
CA SER A 20 32.03 15.43 -3.75
C SER A 20 31.29 14.51 -2.76
N ASP A 21 32.00 13.94 -1.80
CA ASP A 21 31.39 13.14 -0.72
C ASP A 21 30.41 13.99 0.10
N ASP A 22 30.74 15.26 0.37
CA ASP A 22 29.86 16.20 1.08
C ASP A 22 28.55 16.45 0.31
N ASP A 23 28.61 16.59 -1.02
CA ASP A 23 27.40 16.75 -1.85
C ASP A 23 26.56 15.50 -1.85
N LEU A 24 27.19 14.32 -1.86
CA LEU A 24 26.49 13.05 -1.79
C LEU A 24 25.75 12.88 -0.45
N GLU A 25 26.38 13.28 0.67
CA GLU A 25 25.73 13.30 1.98
C GLU A 25 24.56 14.29 2.06
N ARG A 26 24.67 15.45 1.37
CA ARG A 26 23.55 16.42 1.29
C ARG A 26 22.39 15.83 0.50
N LEU A 27 22.67 15.14 -0.59
CA LEU A 27 21.63 14.44 -1.37
C LEU A 27 20.99 13.32 -0.56
N ASP A 28 21.75 12.53 0.20
CA ASP A 28 21.20 11.50 1.08
C ASP A 28 20.20 12.08 2.09
N ARG A 29 20.51 13.25 2.66
CA ARG A 29 19.59 13.97 3.56
C ARG A 29 18.36 14.48 2.83
N PHE A 30 18.53 15.05 1.64
CA PHE A 30 17.43 15.58 0.81
C PHE A 30 16.47 14.48 0.37
N GLU A 31 17.00 13.32 -0.05
CA GLU A 31 16.22 12.16 -0.46
C GLU A 31 15.69 11.35 0.73
N GLY A 32 16.07 11.71 1.96
CA GLY A 32 15.57 11.09 3.18
C GLY A 32 16.04 9.64 3.34
N VAL A 33 17.27 9.32 2.95
CA VAL A 33 17.82 7.96 3.02
C VAL A 33 17.79 7.42 4.44
N ALA A 34 18.15 8.23 5.44
CA ALA A 34 18.11 7.84 6.85
C ALA A 34 16.70 7.58 7.37
N ALA A 35 15.68 8.18 6.75
CA ALA A 35 14.26 7.99 7.07
C ALA A 35 13.59 6.89 6.23
N GLY A 36 14.36 6.19 5.37
CA GLY A 36 13.83 5.16 4.49
C GLY A 36 12.95 5.66 3.35
N ALA A 37 12.96 6.99 3.05
CA ALA A 37 12.16 7.55 1.96
C ALA A 37 12.68 7.12 0.59
N TYR A 38 14.01 7.08 0.43
CA TYR A 38 14.70 6.51 -0.72
C TYR A 38 15.89 5.69 -0.27
N GLU A 39 16.30 4.73 -1.11
CA GLU A 39 17.54 3.98 -0.98
C GLU A 39 18.54 4.43 -2.03
N ARG A 40 19.78 4.69 -1.61
CA ARG A 40 20.88 4.98 -2.53
C ARG A 40 21.44 3.68 -3.09
N ARG A 41 21.24 3.43 -4.37
CA ARG A 41 21.69 2.22 -5.08
C ARG A 41 22.78 2.50 -6.10
N VAL A 42 23.62 1.51 -6.32
CA VAL A 42 24.62 1.52 -7.40
C VAL A 42 24.00 0.86 -8.63
N VAL A 43 24.01 1.60 -9.73
CA VAL A 43 23.54 1.10 -11.03
C VAL A 43 24.60 1.30 -12.10
N PHE A 44 24.42 0.66 -13.25
CA PHE A 44 25.25 0.88 -14.42
C PHE A 44 24.45 1.64 -15.47
N VAL A 45 25.05 2.71 -15.97
CA VAL A 45 24.50 3.51 -17.06
C VAL A 45 25.46 3.49 -18.27
N THR A 46 24.91 3.69 -19.45
CA THR A 46 25.70 3.84 -20.66
C THR A 46 25.70 5.31 -21.08
N GLY A 47 26.88 5.92 -21.15
CA GLY A 47 27.01 7.30 -21.57
C GLY A 47 26.82 7.48 -23.09
N VAL A 48 26.69 8.71 -23.54
CA VAL A 48 26.62 9.07 -24.97
C VAL A 48 27.84 8.63 -25.78
N ASP A 49 28.96 8.41 -25.10
CA ASP A 49 30.20 7.86 -25.68
C ASP A 49 30.22 6.32 -25.75
N GLY A 50 29.09 5.66 -25.44
CA GLY A 50 28.95 4.20 -25.42
C GLY A 50 29.62 3.52 -24.22
N ARG A 51 30.30 4.28 -23.34
CA ARG A 51 31.00 3.68 -22.19
C ARG A 51 30.03 3.41 -21.04
N ARG A 52 30.19 2.23 -20.46
CA ARG A 52 29.45 1.84 -19.25
C ARG A 52 30.11 2.42 -18.01
N ARG A 53 29.32 3.06 -17.15
CA ARG A 53 29.76 3.69 -15.90
C ARG A 53 28.96 3.17 -14.74
N ARG A 54 29.63 3.00 -13.60
CA ARG A 54 29.03 2.71 -12.31
C ARG A 54 28.70 4.03 -11.63
N VAL A 55 27.43 4.22 -11.24
CA VAL A 55 26.94 5.48 -10.67
C VAL A 55 25.99 5.20 -9.50
N HIS A 56 25.81 6.20 -8.65
CA HIS A 56 24.75 6.19 -7.62
C HIS A 56 23.45 6.75 -8.21
N THR A 57 22.34 6.19 -7.76
CA THR A 57 20.99 6.72 -7.99
C THR A 57 20.14 6.47 -6.75
N TYR A 58 19.07 7.25 -6.60
CA TYR A 58 18.10 7.07 -5.53
C TYR A 58 16.89 6.32 -6.07
N VAL A 59 16.51 5.25 -5.38
CA VAL A 59 15.41 4.37 -5.76
C VAL A 59 14.49 4.22 -4.56
N ARG A 60 13.21 4.24 -4.82
CA ARG A 60 12.20 3.91 -3.85
C ARG A 60 11.60 2.56 -4.22
N ASP A 61 11.61 1.62 -3.28
CA ASP A 61 10.98 0.31 -3.46
C ASP A 61 9.47 0.40 -3.20
N ASP A 62 8.81 1.31 -3.93
CA ASP A 62 7.36 1.28 -3.99
C ASP A 62 6.98 0.26 -5.08
N ASP A 63 6.26 -0.77 -4.70
CA ASP A 63 5.73 -1.77 -5.64
C ASP A 63 4.81 -1.14 -6.71
N TRP A 64 4.50 0.17 -6.58
CA TRP A 64 3.47 0.81 -7.36
C TRP A 64 3.77 2.27 -7.72
N PRO A 65 4.21 2.55 -8.95
CA PRO A 65 4.34 3.92 -9.43
C PRO A 65 2.96 4.60 -9.53
N LEU A 66 2.77 5.66 -8.74
CA LEU A 66 1.62 6.56 -8.90
C LEU A 66 1.84 7.48 -10.10
N PRO A 67 0.77 7.92 -10.78
CA PRO A 67 0.91 8.89 -11.86
C PRO A 67 1.51 10.20 -11.31
N PRO A 68 2.46 10.80 -12.04
CA PRO A 68 3.03 12.08 -11.63
C PRO A 68 1.96 13.19 -11.66
N SER A 69 2.11 14.21 -10.80
CA SER A 69 1.31 15.43 -10.98
C SER A 69 1.67 16.10 -12.30
N ARG A 70 0.77 16.93 -12.83
CA ARG A 70 1.02 17.65 -14.09
C ARG A 70 2.24 18.58 -13.98
N GLU A 71 2.38 19.27 -12.85
CA GLU A 71 3.49 20.18 -12.57
C GLU A 71 4.82 19.40 -12.54
N TYR A 72 4.85 18.26 -11.89
CA TYR A 72 6.04 17.42 -11.80
C TYR A 72 6.41 16.82 -13.17
N LEU A 73 5.45 16.31 -13.91
CA LEU A 73 5.68 15.79 -15.27
C LEU A 73 6.21 16.91 -16.20
N SER A 74 5.64 18.12 -16.10
CA SER A 74 6.10 19.28 -16.89
C SER A 74 7.55 19.67 -16.57
N LEU A 75 7.95 19.59 -15.30
CA LEU A 75 9.33 19.88 -14.89
C LEU A 75 10.32 18.88 -15.47
N ILE A 76 10.00 17.58 -15.43
CA ILE A 76 10.85 16.54 -16.02
C ILE A 76 10.89 16.67 -17.54
N HIS A 77 9.73 16.92 -18.18
CA HIS A 77 9.62 17.12 -19.61
C HIS A 77 10.46 18.30 -20.10
N TRP A 78 10.41 19.45 -19.39
CA TRP A 78 11.26 20.58 -19.69
C TRP A 78 12.75 20.22 -19.63
N SER A 79 13.16 19.44 -18.61
CA SER A 79 14.55 18.97 -18.49
C SER A 79 14.95 18.05 -19.64
N TYR A 80 14.05 17.17 -20.10
CA TYR A 80 14.27 16.30 -21.26
C TYR A 80 14.46 17.13 -22.54
N TRP A 81 13.60 18.14 -22.74
CA TRP A 81 13.69 19.04 -23.87
C TRP A 81 15.00 19.84 -23.90
N VAL A 82 15.40 20.43 -22.77
CA VAL A 82 16.66 21.21 -22.64
C VAL A 82 17.89 20.34 -22.92
N LEU A 83 17.88 19.09 -22.49
CA LEU A 83 18.99 18.15 -22.64
C LEU A 83 18.93 17.36 -23.95
N GLY A 84 17.90 17.57 -24.79
CA GLY A 84 17.73 16.89 -26.07
C GLY A 84 17.49 15.38 -25.94
N PHE A 85 16.86 14.94 -24.86
CA PHE A 85 16.52 13.54 -24.66
C PHE A 85 15.26 13.14 -25.44
N ASP A 86 15.18 11.86 -25.81
CA ASP A 86 13.95 11.29 -26.32
C ASP A 86 12.87 11.30 -25.24
N GLU A 87 11.77 12.00 -25.52
CA GLU A 87 10.66 12.19 -24.58
C GLU A 87 9.69 10.98 -24.53
N LYS A 88 9.76 10.10 -25.53
CA LYS A 88 8.84 8.97 -25.64
C LYS A 88 8.83 8.06 -24.41
N PRO A 89 9.98 7.64 -23.84
CA PRO A 89 10.00 6.81 -22.63
C PRO A 89 9.36 7.51 -21.41
N LEU A 90 9.50 8.84 -21.29
CA LEU A 90 8.87 9.61 -20.22
C LEU A 90 7.35 9.55 -20.28
N PHE A 91 6.78 9.82 -21.47
CA PHE A 91 5.33 9.80 -21.64
C PHE A 91 4.73 8.41 -21.59
N GLU A 92 5.45 7.39 -22.05
CA GLU A 92 5.06 5.99 -21.91
C GLU A 92 4.98 5.59 -20.42
N ALA A 93 5.99 5.92 -19.61
CA ALA A 93 6.00 5.66 -18.18
C ALA A 93 4.85 6.39 -17.44
N ALA A 94 4.61 7.68 -17.77
CA ALA A 94 3.52 8.43 -17.19
C ALA A 94 2.14 7.83 -17.54
N ARG A 95 1.96 7.37 -18.79
CA ARG A 95 0.73 6.70 -19.22
C ARG A 95 0.55 5.34 -18.55
N GLU A 96 1.58 4.53 -18.47
CA GLU A 96 1.54 3.24 -17.78
C GLU A 96 1.19 3.41 -16.31
N SER A 97 1.77 4.41 -15.63
CA SER A 97 1.44 4.76 -14.25
C SER A 97 -0.04 5.14 -14.09
N ALA A 98 -0.59 5.93 -15.03
CA ALA A 98 -2.00 6.33 -15.00
C ALA A 98 -2.95 5.15 -15.21
N VAL A 99 -2.66 4.27 -16.19
CA VAL A 99 -3.44 3.04 -16.43
C VAL A 99 -3.39 2.13 -15.22
N THR A 100 -2.22 2.00 -14.63
CA THR A 100 -1.99 1.20 -13.43
C THR A 100 -2.73 1.76 -12.20
N ALA A 101 -2.74 3.09 -12.02
CA ALA A 101 -3.51 3.75 -10.96
C ALA A 101 -5.03 3.61 -11.14
N ALA A 102 -5.51 3.49 -12.37
CA ALA A 102 -6.92 3.25 -12.68
C ALA A 102 -7.36 1.81 -12.41
N THR A 103 -6.42 0.89 -12.17
CA THR A 103 -6.75 -0.49 -11.82
C THR A 103 -7.45 -0.54 -10.47
N ARG A 104 -8.66 -1.05 -10.44
CA ARG A 104 -9.45 -1.24 -9.22
C ARG A 104 -9.18 -2.61 -8.63
N THR A 105 -9.14 -2.67 -7.31
CA THR A 105 -8.90 -3.90 -6.55
C THR A 105 -10.01 -4.06 -5.54
N GLN A 106 -10.58 -5.25 -5.43
CA GLN A 106 -11.54 -5.56 -4.39
C GLN A 106 -10.84 -5.98 -3.11
N ILE A 107 -11.18 -5.30 -2.01
CA ILE A 107 -10.69 -5.59 -0.68
C ILE A 107 -11.85 -5.80 0.30
N PHE A 108 -11.74 -6.83 1.12
CA PHE A 108 -12.68 -7.14 2.19
C PHE A 108 -12.19 -6.51 3.49
N VAL A 109 -13.00 -5.66 4.07
CA VAL A 109 -12.75 -5.00 5.35
C VAL A 109 -13.74 -5.52 6.40
N TYR A 110 -13.23 -5.88 7.58
CA TYR A 110 -14.01 -6.55 8.64
C TYR A 110 -13.94 -5.83 9.99
N GLY A 111 -13.11 -4.78 10.09
CA GLY A 111 -12.83 -4.03 11.34
C GLY A 111 -13.20 -2.56 11.26
N SER A 112 -12.29 -1.71 11.73
CA SER A 112 -12.45 -0.25 11.84
C SER A 112 -12.62 0.48 10.50
N LEU A 113 -12.30 -0.16 9.38
CA LEU A 113 -12.52 0.33 8.02
C LEU A 113 -13.97 0.15 7.53
N ARG A 114 -14.80 -0.69 8.19
CA ARG A 114 -16.22 -0.85 7.81
C ARG A 114 -17.01 0.44 8.03
N SER A 115 -18.13 0.56 7.33
CA SER A 115 -19.08 1.67 7.48
C SER A 115 -19.40 1.95 8.95
N GLY A 116 -19.18 3.18 9.39
CA GLY A 116 -19.32 3.61 10.79
C GLY A 116 -18.13 3.30 11.70
N GLY A 117 -17.08 2.70 11.18
CA GLY A 117 -15.81 2.52 11.89
C GLY A 117 -14.94 3.77 11.87
N ILE A 118 -14.02 3.88 12.83
CA ILE A 118 -13.17 5.06 13.03
C ILE A 118 -12.25 5.37 11.83
N ASN A 119 -11.82 4.33 11.11
CA ASN A 119 -10.91 4.46 9.96
C ASN A 119 -11.65 4.43 8.59
N HIS A 120 -12.99 4.41 8.60
CA HIS A 120 -13.77 4.33 7.37
C HIS A 120 -13.48 5.45 6.37
N SER A 121 -13.12 6.64 6.86
CA SER A 121 -12.76 7.80 6.02
C SER A 121 -11.58 7.53 5.08
N LEU A 122 -10.68 6.59 5.40
CA LEU A 122 -9.55 6.20 4.54
C LEU A 122 -9.99 5.51 3.25
N LEU A 123 -11.18 4.93 3.21
CA LEU A 123 -11.76 4.40 1.98
C LEU A 123 -12.21 5.52 1.02
N GLY A 124 -12.38 6.74 1.52
CA GLY A 124 -12.59 7.95 0.73
C GLY A 124 -13.70 7.80 -0.31
N SER A 125 -13.34 7.91 -1.61
CA SER A 125 -14.24 7.76 -2.75
C SER A 125 -14.36 6.31 -3.24
N SER A 126 -13.85 5.33 -2.50
CA SER A 126 -13.95 3.91 -2.87
C SER A 126 -15.40 3.45 -2.89
N THR A 127 -15.73 2.57 -3.84
CA THR A 127 -17.09 2.11 -4.01
C THR A 127 -17.35 0.91 -3.12
N LEU A 128 -18.34 0.98 -2.24
CA LEU A 128 -18.88 -0.21 -1.56
C LEU A 128 -19.56 -1.11 -2.61
N VAL A 129 -18.96 -2.27 -2.84
CA VAL A 129 -19.51 -3.26 -3.78
C VAL A 129 -20.67 -4.01 -3.14
N ARG A 130 -20.44 -4.57 -1.93
CA ARG A 130 -21.45 -5.30 -1.15
C ARG A 130 -21.01 -5.53 0.29
N ARG A 131 -21.97 -5.91 1.12
CA ARG A 131 -21.73 -6.59 2.39
C ARG A 131 -21.54 -8.08 2.12
N ALA A 132 -20.62 -8.71 2.84
CA ALA A 132 -20.27 -10.12 2.63
C ALA A 132 -19.81 -10.79 3.92
N ARG A 133 -19.66 -12.11 3.86
CA ARG A 133 -19.00 -12.92 4.88
C ARG A 133 -17.88 -13.73 4.25
N THR A 134 -16.89 -14.09 5.02
CA THR A 134 -15.91 -15.08 4.58
C THR A 134 -16.51 -16.49 4.63
N GLU A 135 -15.89 -17.47 3.96
CA GLU A 135 -16.08 -18.88 4.29
C GLU A 135 -15.81 -19.11 5.79
N SER A 136 -16.44 -20.14 6.37
CA SER A 136 -16.26 -20.54 7.78
C SER A 136 -14.91 -21.24 7.99
N ARG A 137 -13.82 -20.56 7.70
CA ARG A 137 -12.44 -21.06 7.80
C ARG A 137 -11.50 -20.07 8.50
N PHE A 138 -12.06 -19.14 9.21
CA PHE A 138 -11.32 -18.06 9.86
C PHE A 138 -11.67 -17.97 11.35
N GLU A 139 -10.84 -17.25 12.08
CA GLU A 139 -11.14 -16.72 13.39
C GLU A 139 -11.11 -15.19 13.31
N LEU A 140 -12.01 -14.54 14.03
CA LEU A 140 -11.92 -13.11 14.30
C LEU A 140 -11.49 -12.91 15.74
N VAL A 141 -10.42 -12.18 15.95
CA VAL A 141 -9.77 -11.99 17.26
C VAL A 141 -9.76 -10.50 17.60
N SER A 142 -9.96 -10.17 18.87
CA SER A 142 -9.89 -8.79 19.36
C SER A 142 -8.49 -8.47 19.85
N LEU A 143 -7.83 -7.45 19.24
CA LEU A 143 -6.59 -6.85 19.73
C LEU A 143 -6.85 -5.62 20.62
N GLY A 144 -8.08 -5.45 21.08
CA GLY A 144 -8.52 -4.30 21.87
C GLY A 144 -9.17 -3.23 20.98
N PRO A 145 -8.43 -2.27 20.40
CA PRO A 145 -9.00 -1.22 19.57
C PRO A 145 -9.34 -1.64 18.13
N PHE A 146 -8.85 -2.77 17.67
CA PHE A 146 -9.07 -3.30 16.31
C PHE A 146 -9.06 -4.83 16.31
N PRO A 147 -9.68 -5.49 15.32
CA PRO A 147 -9.72 -6.93 15.19
C PRO A 147 -8.60 -7.46 14.30
N ALA A 148 -8.31 -8.75 14.44
CA ALA A 148 -7.48 -9.50 13.52
C ALA A 148 -8.25 -10.67 12.89
N LEU A 149 -8.13 -10.83 11.58
CA LEU A 149 -8.58 -11.98 10.83
C LEU A 149 -7.45 -13.01 10.76
N VAL A 150 -7.73 -14.23 11.17
CA VAL A 150 -6.75 -15.33 11.23
C VAL A 150 -7.30 -16.56 10.54
N ARG A 151 -6.44 -17.32 9.86
CA ARG A 151 -6.81 -18.59 9.22
C ARG A 151 -6.91 -19.73 10.23
N GLY A 152 -7.66 -20.76 9.88
CA GLY A 152 -7.68 -22.03 10.64
C GLY A 152 -8.83 -22.18 11.62
N GLY A 153 -9.77 -21.23 11.65
CA GLY A 153 -10.97 -21.29 12.49
C GLY A 153 -12.18 -21.87 11.77
N GLU A 154 -13.35 -21.70 12.43
CA GLU A 154 -14.66 -22.18 11.96
C GLU A 154 -15.67 -21.03 11.86
N THR A 155 -15.22 -19.77 11.86
CA THR A 155 -16.09 -18.59 11.87
C THR A 155 -16.17 -17.98 10.47
N ALA A 156 -17.39 -17.63 10.05
CA ALA A 156 -17.66 -16.78 8.90
C ALA A 156 -17.65 -15.31 9.37
N VAL A 157 -16.65 -14.56 8.96
CA VAL A 157 -16.42 -13.18 9.42
C VAL A 157 -17.22 -12.19 8.58
N VAL A 158 -17.95 -11.31 9.25
CA VAL A 158 -18.80 -10.27 8.65
C VAL A 158 -17.95 -9.08 8.22
N GLY A 159 -18.15 -8.61 7.00
CA GLY A 159 -17.42 -7.46 6.47
C GLY A 159 -18.10 -6.80 5.28
N GLU A 160 -17.34 -5.97 4.62
CA GLU A 160 -17.75 -5.20 3.46
C GLU A 160 -16.67 -5.30 2.39
N VAL A 161 -17.07 -5.47 1.12
CA VAL A 161 -16.15 -5.47 -0.03
C VAL A 161 -16.17 -4.09 -0.65
N TYR A 162 -15.01 -3.48 -0.75
CA TYR A 162 -14.80 -2.20 -1.42
C TYR A 162 -13.95 -2.37 -2.67
N GLU A 163 -14.30 -1.64 -3.71
CA GLU A 163 -13.45 -1.45 -4.87
C GLU A 163 -12.61 -0.20 -4.67
N VAL A 164 -11.31 -0.42 -4.45
CA VAL A 164 -10.34 0.63 -4.15
C VAL A 164 -9.40 0.84 -5.33
N ASP A 165 -8.93 2.07 -5.50
CA ASP A 165 -7.82 2.36 -6.40
C ASP A 165 -6.47 2.07 -5.69
N ARG A 166 -5.40 2.17 -6.46
CA ARG A 166 -4.05 1.88 -5.96
C ARG A 166 -3.59 2.82 -4.86
N ARG A 167 -3.96 4.09 -4.94
CA ARG A 167 -3.61 5.06 -3.92
C ARG A 167 -4.25 4.69 -2.59
N THR A 168 -5.55 4.45 -2.62
CA THR A 168 -6.28 3.99 -1.43
C THR A 168 -5.70 2.69 -0.90
N LEU A 169 -5.38 1.73 -1.78
CA LEU A 169 -4.77 0.45 -1.36
C LEU A 169 -3.43 0.65 -0.66
N ALA A 170 -2.58 1.56 -1.15
CA ALA A 170 -1.31 1.89 -0.51
C ALA A 170 -1.50 2.60 0.85
N GLU A 171 -2.50 3.47 0.97
CA GLU A 171 -2.87 4.11 2.24
C GLU A 171 -3.37 3.08 3.26
N LEU A 172 -4.13 2.06 2.82
CA LEU A 172 -4.55 0.93 3.65
C LEU A 172 -3.36 0.05 4.06
N ASP A 173 -2.45 -0.27 3.15
CA ASP A 173 -1.22 -1.02 3.46
C ASP A 173 -0.40 -0.31 4.54
N ALA A 174 -0.28 1.02 4.46
CA ALA A 174 0.43 1.80 5.47
C ALA A 174 -0.29 1.80 6.83
N LEU A 175 -1.64 1.92 6.85
CA LEU A 175 -2.43 1.81 8.08
C LEU A 175 -2.24 0.46 8.76
N GLU A 176 -2.28 -0.62 7.98
CA GLU A 176 -2.22 -1.99 8.47
C GLU A 176 -0.78 -2.47 8.76
N GLY A 177 0.23 -1.62 8.47
CA GLY A 177 1.64 -1.98 8.60
C GLY A 177 2.04 -3.17 7.74
N CYS A 178 1.45 -3.27 6.55
CA CYS A 178 1.72 -4.36 5.60
C CYS A 178 3.09 -4.17 4.92
N PRO A 179 3.92 -5.22 4.81
CA PRO A 179 3.65 -6.63 5.12
C PRO A 179 4.09 -7.09 6.53
N ASP A 180 4.67 -6.18 7.35
CA ASP A 180 5.39 -6.55 8.57
C ASP A 180 4.45 -6.90 9.73
N PHE A 181 3.30 -6.22 9.85
CA PHE A 181 2.32 -6.47 10.88
C PHE A 181 1.15 -7.29 10.32
N TYR A 182 0.29 -6.72 9.47
CA TYR A 182 -0.68 -7.52 8.71
C TYR A 182 -0.09 -7.94 7.37
N ARG A 183 -0.58 -9.07 6.85
CA ARG A 183 -0.32 -9.52 5.48
C ARG A 183 -1.57 -9.42 4.65
N ARG A 184 -1.46 -8.84 3.47
CA ARG A 184 -2.55 -8.78 2.51
C ARG A 184 -2.60 -10.08 1.70
N GLU A 185 -3.67 -10.85 1.91
CA GLU A 185 -3.85 -12.17 1.31
C GLU A 185 -5.22 -12.29 0.63
N ARG A 186 -5.35 -13.29 -0.24
CA ARG A 186 -6.65 -13.65 -0.80
C ARG A 186 -7.44 -14.49 0.19
N VAL A 187 -8.67 -14.05 0.46
CA VAL A 187 -9.67 -14.77 1.24
C VAL A 187 -10.85 -15.14 0.36
N ARG A 188 -11.48 -16.27 0.65
CA ARG A 188 -12.70 -16.67 -0.04
C ARG A 188 -13.91 -16.21 0.76
N LEU A 189 -14.88 -15.65 0.06
CA LEU A 189 -16.18 -15.29 0.63
C LEU A 189 -17.15 -16.46 0.53
N ASP A 190 -18.27 -16.37 1.24
CA ASP A 190 -19.33 -17.39 1.29
C ASP A 190 -20.02 -17.63 -0.07
N ASP A 191 -19.96 -16.65 -0.99
CA ASP A 191 -20.39 -16.77 -2.39
C ASP A 191 -19.36 -17.41 -3.32
N GLY A 192 -18.18 -17.80 -2.79
CA GLY A 192 -17.08 -18.41 -3.53
C GLY A 192 -16.11 -17.44 -4.21
N GLU A 193 -16.39 -16.13 -4.23
CA GLU A 193 -15.47 -15.13 -4.73
C GLU A 193 -14.20 -15.00 -3.86
N ALA A 194 -13.08 -14.68 -4.49
CA ALA A 194 -11.81 -14.46 -3.82
C ALA A 194 -11.42 -12.98 -3.89
N VAL A 195 -11.33 -12.34 -2.74
CA VAL A 195 -10.96 -10.93 -2.58
C VAL A 195 -9.72 -10.79 -1.69
N LEU A 196 -9.09 -9.64 -1.69
CA LEU A 196 -7.99 -9.35 -0.77
C LEU A 196 -8.52 -8.97 0.61
N ALA A 197 -7.79 -9.34 1.66
CA ALA A 197 -8.02 -8.90 3.04
C ALA A 197 -6.68 -8.85 3.79
N TYR A 198 -6.65 -8.15 4.91
CA TYR A 198 -5.51 -8.12 5.82
C TYR A 198 -5.64 -9.19 6.89
N LEU A 199 -4.63 -10.02 7.06
CA LEU A 199 -4.60 -11.14 8.00
C LEU A 199 -3.38 -11.03 8.92
N LEU A 200 -3.53 -11.55 10.15
CA LEU A 200 -2.40 -11.86 11.03
C LEU A 200 -2.10 -13.35 11.03
N ALA A 201 -0.87 -13.68 11.38
CA ALA A 201 -0.48 -15.06 11.64
C ALA A 201 -1.05 -15.52 12.99
N HIS A 202 -1.34 -16.81 13.12
CA HIS A 202 -1.96 -17.38 14.31
C HIS A 202 -1.11 -17.16 15.57
N GLU A 203 0.21 -17.25 15.44
CA GLU A 203 1.18 -17.10 16.50
C GLU A 203 1.16 -15.69 17.14
N GLN A 204 0.72 -14.68 16.39
CA GLN A 204 0.62 -13.29 16.85
C GLN A 204 -0.61 -13.04 17.76
N VAL A 205 -1.56 -13.98 17.81
CA VAL A 205 -2.87 -13.78 18.45
C VAL A 205 -3.29 -14.92 19.39
N GLU A 206 -2.39 -15.84 19.76
CA GLU A 206 -2.70 -17.09 20.51
C GLU A 206 -3.54 -16.87 21.78
N ASN A 207 -3.28 -15.79 22.53
CA ASN A 207 -3.93 -15.51 23.80
C ASN A 207 -4.97 -14.39 23.74
N MET A 208 -5.38 -13.98 22.53
CA MET A 208 -6.31 -12.87 22.37
C MET A 208 -7.77 -13.35 22.37
N PRO A 209 -8.71 -12.53 22.89
CA PRO A 209 -10.13 -12.87 22.90
C PRO A 209 -10.69 -13.10 21.49
N ARG A 210 -11.39 -14.21 21.31
CA ARG A 210 -12.08 -14.52 20.06
C ARG A 210 -13.46 -13.87 20.01
N ILE A 211 -13.89 -13.56 18.78
CA ILE A 211 -15.21 -13.00 18.46
C ILE A 211 -16.01 -14.07 17.72
N PRO A 212 -16.82 -14.86 18.45
CA PRO A 212 -17.40 -16.10 17.90
C PRO A 212 -18.43 -15.87 16.78
N ASP A 213 -19.15 -14.75 16.80
CA ASP A 213 -20.14 -14.37 15.78
C ASP A 213 -19.50 -13.76 14.51
N GLY A 214 -18.18 -13.50 14.57
CA GLY A 214 -17.43 -12.92 13.44
C GLY A 214 -17.81 -11.48 13.10
N ASP A 215 -18.53 -10.75 13.97
CA ASP A 215 -18.90 -9.35 13.75
C ASP A 215 -18.23 -8.40 14.74
N TRP A 216 -17.13 -7.77 14.30
CA TRP A 216 -16.38 -6.80 15.09
C TRP A 216 -17.24 -5.63 15.59
N ILE A 217 -18.07 -5.06 14.73
CA ILE A 217 -18.87 -3.88 15.10
C ILE A 217 -19.94 -4.23 16.14
N GLY A 218 -20.57 -5.40 15.98
CA GLY A 218 -21.50 -5.94 16.96
C GLY A 218 -20.82 -6.18 18.31
N TRP A 219 -19.67 -6.84 18.29
CA TRP A 219 -18.86 -7.12 19.47
C TRP A 219 -18.44 -5.85 20.21
N HIS A 220 -17.95 -4.84 19.50
CA HIS A 220 -17.48 -3.58 20.09
C HIS A 220 -18.63 -2.83 20.78
N ARG A 221 -19.78 -2.73 20.13
CA ARG A 221 -20.98 -2.11 20.71
C ARG A 221 -21.46 -2.83 21.96
N TRP A 222 -21.45 -4.15 21.94
CA TRP A 222 -21.85 -4.97 23.09
C TRP A 222 -20.91 -4.72 24.29
N ARG A 223 -19.62 -4.70 24.09
CA ARG A 223 -18.63 -4.40 25.16
C ARG A 223 -18.82 -3.03 25.76
N ASP A 224 -19.02 -2.01 24.94
CA ASP A 224 -19.21 -0.63 25.42
C ASP A 224 -20.46 -0.52 26.29
N GLN A 225 -21.55 -1.18 25.90
CA GLN A 225 -22.80 -1.22 26.68
C GLN A 225 -22.63 -1.98 28.00
N THR A 226 -21.91 -3.10 28.00
CA THR A 226 -21.71 -3.92 29.21
C THR A 226 -20.82 -3.21 30.22
N GLN A 227 -19.75 -2.52 29.77
CA GLN A 227 -18.89 -1.73 30.67
C GLN A 227 -19.63 -0.52 31.27
N GLN A 228 -20.56 0.11 30.55
CA GLN A 228 -21.39 1.19 31.10
C GLN A 228 -22.38 0.70 32.15
N THR A 229 -22.85 -0.54 32.04
CA THR A 229 -23.81 -1.12 33.00
C THR A 229 -23.13 -1.55 34.32
N GLU A 230 -21.85 -1.93 34.29
CA GLU A 230 -21.07 -2.27 35.47
C GLU A 230 -20.57 -1.07 36.28
N LEU A 231 -20.61 0.14 35.72
CA LEU A 231 -20.16 1.39 36.37
C LEU A 231 -21.28 2.15 37.10
N TRP A 232 -22.51 1.60 37.11
CA TRP A 232 -23.62 2.25 37.80
C TRP A 232 -24.34 1.25 38.72
N PRO A 233 -24.11 1.34 40.06
CA PRO A 233 -24.90 0.62 41.05
C PRO A 233 -26.29 1.23 41.23
#